data_1cdb5f884db6cb8072b4cca4d2c95deb
#
_entry.id   1cdb5f884db6cb8072b4cca4d2c95deb
#
_cell.length_a   1.000
_cell.length_b   1.000
_cell.length_c   1.000
_cell.angle_alpha   90.00
_cell.angle_beta   90.00
_cell.angle_gamma   90.00
#
_symmetry.space_group_name_H-M   'P 1'
#
loop_
_entity.id
_entity.type
_entity.pdbx_description
1 polymer ?
#
loop_
_entity_poly.entity_id
_entity_poly.type
_entity_poly.pdbx_seq_one_letter_code
_entity_poly.pdbx_strand_id
1 'polypeptide(L)'
;MVFLEYINFEHNTVAAELVRQTYDTPPLAFVHSYGCQQNVNDGERIKGVLVDIGYGLCDKPEDADLILFNTCAVREHAEQRVFGNVGALKGLKEKKPGLIIGLCGCMANQKHVVEKLRKSYPYVDLVFGVDGIDTLPQLIAQKLQKHKRVLLDPAQRPVIVENIPIRRESEFRAWLPIMYGCDNFCTYCIVPFTRGRQKSRDAGAILDECRALIDNGAKEITLLGQNVNSYGLDKHASGDTSFARLLRKVSELPGLARLRFVTPHPKDLSPEVIAMFGEVPNLCPRLHLPLQAGSDRVLSRMNRKYDMARYMTLVEGLRAARPGVDVENRPQ
;
A
#
# COMPACT_ATOMS: atom_id res chain seq x y z
N MET A 1 -12.07 6.18 22.44
CA MET A 1 -12.98 5.13 21.94
C MET A 1 -12.83 5.15 20.41
N VAL A 2 -11.95 4.27 19.88
CA VAL A 2 -11.68 4.20 18.44
C VAL A 2 -12.73 3.25 17.87
N PHE A 3 -13.63 3.77 17.06
CA PHE A 3 -14.55 2.94 16.28
C PHE A 3 -13.70 2.12 15.29
N LEU A 4 -13.56 0.83 15.55
CA LEU A 4 -13.24 -0.17 14.54
C LEU A 4 -14.52 -0.29 13.68
N GLU A 5 -14.58 0.47 12.60
CA GLU A 5 -15.58 0.21 11.58
C GLU A 5 -15.20 -1.11 10.92
N TYR A 6 -15.90 -2.18 11.29
CA TYR A 6 -15.90 -3.42 10.56
C TYR A 6 -16.38 -3.12 9.14
N ILE A 7 -15.72 -3.69 8.14
CA ILE A 7 -16.20 -3.68 6.76
C ILE A 7 -17.62 -4.20 6.80
N ASN A 8 -18.54 -3.39 6.34
CA ASN A 8 -19.94 -3.73 6.36
C ASN A 8 -20.16 -4.80 5.28
N PHE A 9 -20.20 -6.07 5.68
CA PHE A 9 -20.49 -7.22 4.80
C PHE A 9 -21.77 -7.00 3.97
N GLU A 10 -22.73 -6.23 4.49
CA GLU A 10 -23.94 -5.83 3.77
C GLU A 10 -23.64 -5.08 2.46
N HIS A 11 -22.61 -4.23 2.44
CA HIS A 11 -22.26 -3.46 1.24
C HIS A 11 -21.67 -4.31 0.12
N ASN A 12 -20.88 -5.35 0.46
CA ASN A 12 -20.37 -6.29 -0.52
C ASN A 12 -21.52 -7.12 -1.12
N THR A 13 -22.48 -7.50 -0.30
CA THR A 13 -23.66 -8.25 -0.75
C THR A 13 -24.49 -7.45 -1.74
N VAL A 14 -24.76 -6.17 -1.47
CA VAL A 14 -25.50 -5.29 -2.40
C VAL A 14 -24.76 -5.10 -3.72
N ALA A 15 -23.44 -4.85 -3.66
CA ALA A 15 -22.62 -4.68 -4.85
C ALA A 15 -22.60 -5.99 -5.69
N ALA A 16 -22.43 -7.14 -5.06
CA ALA A 16 -22.42 -8.43 -5.71
C ALA A 16 -23.76 -8.75 -6.40
N GLU A 17 -24.86 -8.40 -5.75
CA GLU A 17 -26.20 -8.56 -6.34
C GLU A 17 -26.37 -7.70 -7.59
N LEU A 18 -25.97 -6.43 -7.53
CA LEU A 18 -26.02 -5.51 -8.67
C LEU A 18 -25.13 -5.97 -9.83
N VAL A 19 -23.95 -6.50 -9.53
CA VAL A 19 -23.06 -7.08 -10.55
C VAL A 19 -23.76 -8.25 -11.25
N ARG A 20 -24.36 -9.18 -10.49
CA ARG A 20 -25.11 -10.32 -11.07
C ARG A 20 -26.32 -9.90 -11.90
N GLN A 21 -27.00 -8.81 -11.50
CA GLN A 21 -28.16 -8.30 -12.24
C GLN A 21 -27.77 -7.52 -13.50
N THR A 22 -26.58 -6.93 -13.53
CA THR A 22 -26.12 -6.07 -14.64
C THR A 22 -25.47 -6.87 -15.77
N TYR A 23 -24.82 -8.00 -15.44
CA TYR A 23 -24.04 -8.78 -16.40
C TYR A 23 -24.59 -10.19 -16.52
N ASP A 24 -24.84 -10.65 -17.75
CA ASP A 24 -25.31 -12.01 -18.04
C ASP A 24 -24.29 -13.11 -17.71
N THR A 25 -23.00 -12.74 -17.76
CA THR A 25 -21.85 -13.59 -17.37
C THR A 25 -20.96 -12.83 -16.40
N PRO A 26 -20.17 -13.52 -15.53
CA PRO A 26 -19.26 -12.83 -14.62
C PRO A 26 -18.36 -11.84 -15.36
N PRO A 27 -18.43 -10.52 -15.04
CA PRO A 27 -17.64 -9.52 -15.71
C PRO A 27 -16.15 -9.65 -15.35
N LEU A 28 -15.27 -9.19 -16.21
CA LEU A 28 -13.82 -9.26 -16.03
C LEU A 28 -13.24 -7.92 -15.59
N ALA A 29 -12.33 -7.96 -14.64
CA ALA A 29 -11.60 -6.80 -14.16
C ALA A 29 -10.12 -6.88 -14.49
N PHE A 30 -9.58 -5.81 -15.07
CA PHE A 30 -8.15 -5.56 -15.24
C PHE A 30 -7.67 -4.58 -14.18
N VAL A 31 -6.73 -5.00 -13.34
CA VAL A 31 -6.14 -4.16 -12.29
C VAL A 31 -4.64 -4.05 -12.51
N HIS A 32 -4.14 -2.82 -12.74
CA HIS A 32 -2.73 -2.57 -12.90
C HIS A 32 -2.21 -1.60 -11.84
N SER A 33 -1.19 -2.03 -11.07
CA SER A 33 -0.57 -1.22 -10.01
C SER A 33 0.74 -0.61 -10.49
N TYR A 34 0.87 0.70 -10.32
CA TYR A 34 2.10 1.45 -10.53
C TYR A 34 2.76 1.74 -9.17
N GLY A 35 4.09 1.74 -9.14
CA GLY A 35 4.84 2.33 -8.03
C GLY A 35 5.47 1.34 -7.05
N CYS A 36 5.27 1.55 -5.75
CA CYS A 36 5.99 0.85 -4.68
C CYS A 36 5.25 -0.43 -4.21
N GLN A 37 5.90 -1.18 -3.32
CA GLN A 37 5.35 -2.42 -2.74
C GLN A 37 4.03 -2.20 -2.01
N GLN A 38 3.84 -1.03 -1.40
CA GLN A 38 2.55 -0.68 -0.81
C GLN A 38 1.43 -0.65 -1.86
N ASN A 39 1.70 -0.07 -3.05
CA ASN A 39 0.72 -0.08 -4.15
C ASN A 39 0.49 -1.49 -4.71
N VAL A 40 1.50 -2.37 -4.69
CA VAL A 40 1.30 -3.78 -5.07
C VAL A 40 0.31 -4.43 -4.10
N ASN A 41 0.50 -4.29 -2.79
CA ASN A 41 -0.45 -4.81 -1.81
C ASN A 41 -1.83 -4.17 -1.92
N ASP A 42 -1.90 -2.84 -2.13
CA ASP A 42 -3.18 -2.16 -2.38
C ASP A 42 -3.89 -2.76 -3.62
N GLY A 43 -3.15 -3.11 -4.67
CA GLY A 43 -3.65 -3.80 -5.88
C GLY A 43 -4.15 -5.22 -5.60
N GLU A 44 -3.44 -6.00 -4.78
CA GLU A 44 -3.87 -7.33 -4.34
C GLU A 44 -5.18 -7.26 -3.55
N ARG A 45 -5.35 -6.24 -2.69
CA ARG A 45 -6.61 -5.97 -1.96
C ARG A 45 -7.74 -5.55 -2.91
N ILE A 46 -7.47 -4.66 -3.87
CA ILE A 46 -8.44 -4.28 -4.91
C ILE A 46 -8.91 -5.52 -5.68
N LYS A 47 -7.99 -6.38 -6.12
CA LYS A 47 -8.32 -7.63 -6.81
C LYS A 47 -9.17 -8.55 -5.92
N GLY A 48 -8.83 -8.66 -4.63
CA GLY A 48 -9.60 -9.45 -3.67
C GLY A 48 -11.05 -8.95 -3.53
N VAL A 49 -11.23 -7.64 -3.35
CA VAL A 49 -12.55 -6.99 -3.25
C VAL A 49 -13.37 -7.21 -4.53
N LEU A 50 -12.75 -7.08 -5.71
CA LEU A 50 -13.44 -7.28 -6.99
C LEU A 50 -13.91 -8.73 -7.17
N VAL A 51 -13.07 -9.70 -6.80
CA VAL A 51 -13.44 -11.13 -6.83
C VAL A 51 -14.57 -11.41 -5.86
N ASP A 52 -14.55 -10.82 -4.66
CA ASP A 52 -15.58 -10.98 -3.63
C ASP A 52 -16.97 -10.49 -4.09
N ILE A 53 -17.02 -9.46 -4.91
CA ILE A 53 -18.27 -8.93 -5.48
C ILE A 53 -18.64 -9.53 -6.86
N GLY A 54 -17.91 -10.55 -7.32
CA GLY A 54 -18.29 -11.37 -8.49
C GLY A 54 -17.58 -11.05 -9.80
N TYR A 55 -16.51 -10.23 -9.79
CA TYR A 55 -15.66 -10.05 -10.98
C TYR A 55 -14.68 -11.21 -11.12
N GLY A 56 -14.47 -11.70 -12.35
CA GLY A 56 -13.26 -12.42 -12.73
C GLY A 56 -12.08 -11.45 -12.94
N LEU A 57 -10.86 -11.99 -13.00
CA LEU A 57 -9.66 -11.18 -13.32
C LEU A 57 -9.16 -11.52 -14.71
N CYS A 58 -8.66 -10.53 -15.45
CA CYS A 58 -8.01 -10.71 -16.74
C CYS A 58 -6.66 -9.98 -16.81
N ASP A 59 -5.82 -10.40 -17.76
CA ASP A 59 -4.46 -9.87 -17.93
C ASP A 59 -4.38 -8.79 -19.02
N LYS A 60 -5.45 -8.60 -19.79
CA LYS A 60 -5.50 -7.63 -20.89
C LYS A 60 -6.65 -6.65 -20.68
N PRO A 61 -6.40 -5.33 -20.86
CA PRO A 61 -7.45 -4.33 -20.72
C PRO A 61 -8.57 -4.47 -21.76
N GLU A 62 -8.30 -5.08 -22.92
CA GLU A 62 -9.28 -5.27 -23.99
C GLU A 62 -10.39 -6.24 -23.58
N ASP A 63 -10.06 -7.23 -22.74
CA ASP A 63 -11.00 -8.26 -22.28
C ASP A 63 -11.86 -7.75 -21.11
N ALA A 64 -11.47 -6.64 -20.47
CA ALA A 64 -12.08 -6.17 -19.24
C ALA A 64 -13.43 -5.48 -19.41
N ASP A 65 -14.31 -5.63 -18.42
CA ASP A 65 -15.52 -4.83 -18.19
C ASP A 65 -15.26 -3.70 -17.19
N LEU A 66 -14.21 -3.85 -16.37
CA LEU A 66 -13.71 -2.85 -15.44
C LEU A 66 -12.20 -2.78 -15.51
N ILE A 67 -11.65 -1.57 -15.72
CA ILE A 67 -10.22 -1.29 -15.68
C ILE A 67 -9.93 -0.38 -14.50
N LEU A 68 -9.05 -0.79 -13.58
CA LEU A 68 -8.57 0.03 -12.47
C LEU A 68 -7.05 0.22 -12.53
N PHE A 69 -6.62 1.47 -12.60
CA PHE A 69 -5.23 1.86 -12.44
C PHE A 69 -4.97 2.31 -11.00
N ASN A 70 -4.26 1.51 -10.23
CA ASN A 70 -3.78 1.85 -8.90
C ASN A 70 -2.44 2.59 -9.01
N THR A 71 -2.40 3.84 -8.60
CA THR A 71 -1.39 4.81 -9.02
C THR A 71 -0.51 5.32 -7.88
N CYS A 72 0.72 5.69 -8.22
CA CYS A 72 1.72 6.23 -7.31
C CYS A 72 1.95 7.73 -7.55
N ALA A 73 2.19 8.49 -6.48
CA ALA A 73 2.45 9.93 -6.53
C ALA A 73 3.93 10.29 -6.34
N VAL A 74 4.83 9.31 -6.21
CA VAL A 74 6.22 9.54 -5.77
C VAL A 74 7.10 10.16 -6.88
N ARG A 75 6.74 9.99 -8.15
CA ARG A 75 7.55 10.45 -9.29
C ARG A 75 6.67 11.15 -10.33
N GLU A 76 7.05 12.37 -10.74
CA GLU A 76 6.35 13.14 -11.77
C GLU A 76 6.22 12.37 -13.10
N HIS A 77 7.26 11.68 -13.52
CA HIS A 77 7.22 10.82 -14.73
C HIS A 77 6.21 9.67 -14.60
N ALA A 78 5.93 9.20 -13.36
CA ALA A 78 4.90 8.18 -13.16
C ALA A 78 3.50 8.75 -13.42
N GLU A 79 3.25 10.00 -13.06
CA GLU A 79 1.99 10.69 -13.32
C GLU A 79 1.74 10.85 -14.82
N GLN A 80 2.73 11.32 -15.58
CA GLN A 80 2.62 11.48 -17.02
C GLN A 80 2.35 10.14 -17.73
N ARG A 81 3.03 9.07 -17.30
CA ARG A 81 2.82 7.72 -17.81
C ARG A 81 1.39 7.22 -17.56
N VAL A 82 0.87 7.46 -16.35
CA VAL A 82 -0.51 7.08 -16.01
C VAL A 82 -1.51 7.82 -16.89
N PHE A 83 -1.36 9.14 -17.06
CA PHE A 83 -2.23 9.91 -17.94
C PHE A 83 -2.15 9.46 -19.41
N GLY A 84 -0.97 9.08 -19.88
CA GLY A 84 -0.81 8.50 -21.22
C GLY A 84 -1.58 7.19 -21.38
N ASN A 85 -1.45 6.28 -20.40
CA ASN A 85 -2.17 5.00 -20.41
C ASN A 85 -3.69 5.20 -20.28
N VAL A 86 -4.14 6.12 -19.42
CA VAL A 86 -5.57 6.48 -19.34
C VAL A 86 -6.06 7.05 -20.66
N GLY A 87 -5.24 7.91 -21.31
CA GLY A 87 -5.56 8.49 -22.63
C GLY A 87 -5.78 7.42 -23.71
N ALA A 88 -4.95 6.37 -23.70
CA ALA A 88 -5.07 5.26 -24.65
C ALA A 88 -6.38 4.47 -24.51
N LEU A 89 -7.02 4.49 -23.31
CA LEU A 89 -8.29 3.78 -23.10
C LEU A 89 -9.51 4.47 -23.74
N LYS A 90 -9.36 5.70 -24.25
CA LYS A 90 -10.48 6.43 -24.86
C LYS A 90 -11.10 5.64 -26.01
N GLY A 91 -10.27 5.13 -26.93
CA GLY A 91 -10.75 4.33 -28.05
C GLY A 91 -11.39 2.99 -27.63
N LEU A 92 -10.92 2.40 -26.54
CA LEU A 92 -11.54 1.17 -25.99
C LEU A 92 -12.91 1.49 -25.39
N LYS A 93 -13.04 2.60 -24.65
CA LYS A 93 -14.33 3.06 -24.10
C LYS A 93 -15.36 3.39 -25.18
N GLU A 94 -14.92 3.97 -26.31
CA GLU A 94 -15.81 4.24 -27.45
C GLU A 94 -16.34 2.95 -28.09
N LYS A 95 -15.51 1.90 -28.18
CA LYS A 95 -15.91 0.59 -28.71
C LYS A 95 -16.77 -0.22 -27.72
N LYS A 96 -16.53 -0.05 -26.41
CA LYS A 96 -17.23 -0.75 -25.32
C LYS A 96 -17.82 0.27 -24.32
N PRO A 97 -18.97 0.90 -24.63
CA PRO A 97 -19.54 1.97 -23.80
C PRO A 97 -19.81 1.57 -22.34
N GLY A 98 -20.14 0.29 -22.10
CA GLY A 98 -20.34 -0.28 -20.75
C GLY A 98 -19.07 -0.47 -19.93
N LEU A 99 -17.86 -0.38 -20.54
CA LEU A 99 -16.60 -0.51 -19.82
C LEU A 99 -16.48 0.56 -18.72
N ILE A 100 -16.18 0.14 -17.50
CA ILE A 100 -15.90 1.03 -16.38
C ILE A 100 -14.41 1.29 -16.31
N ILE A 101 -14.00 2.56 -16.33
CA ILE A 101 -12.58 2.96 -16.19
C ILE A 101 -12.41 3.71 -14.89
N GLY A 102 -11.49 3.24 -14.04
CA GLY A 102 -11.21 3.87 -12.75
C GLY A 102 -9.72 4.14 -12.51
N LEU A 103 -9.47 5.15 -11.68
CA LEU A 103 -8.15 5.53 -11.21
C LEU A 103 -8.17 5.66 -9.69
N CYS A 104 -7.23 5.00 -9.02
CA CYS A 104 -7.13 5.05 -7.57
C CYS A 104 -5.68 5.15 -7.08
N GLY A 105 -5.49 5.14 -5.77
CA GLY A 105 -4.18 5.17 -5.14
C GLY A 105 -3.66 6.57 -4.82
N CYS A 106 -2.35 6.69 -4.54
CA CYS A 106 -1.74 7.92 -4.04
C CYS A 106 -1.93 9.14 -4.96
N MET A 107 -1.91 8.91 -6.30
CA MET A 107 -2.09 9.99 -7.27
C MET A 107 -3.51 10.56 -7.21
N ALA A 108 -4.52 9.71 -6.99
CA ALA A 108 -5.91 10.13 -6.86
C ALA A 108 -6.20 10.91 -5.55
N ASN A 109 -5.29 10.88 -4.57
CA ASN A 109 -5.34 11.73 -3.37
C ASN A 109 -4.78 13.13 -3.58
N GLN A 110 -4.55 13.55 -4.82
CA GLN A 110 -4.09 14.90 -5.16
C GLN A 110 -5.23 15.67 -5.87
N LYS A 111 -5.63 16.80 -5.29
CA LYS A 111 -6.76 17.60 -5.79
C LYS A 111 -6.62 18.00 -7.26
N HIS A 112 -5.42 18.43 -7.69
CA HIS A 112 -5.18 18.82 -9.09
C HIS A 112 -5.36 17.64 -10.07
N VAL A 113 -5.04 16.40 -9.64
CA VAL A 113 -5.25 15.19 -10.45
C VAL A 113 -6.74 14.91 -10.64
N VAL A 114 -7.51 14.95 -9.55
CA VAL A 114 -8.97 14.75 -9.62
C VAL A 114 -9.64 15.81 -10.51
N GLU A 115 -9.23 17.07 -10.37
CA GLU A 115 -9.71 18.15 -11.22
C GLU A 115 -9.36 17.96 -12.70
N LYS A 116 -8.13 17.53 -12.99
CA LYS A 116 -7.69 17.20 -14.35
C LYS A 116 -8.49 16.06 -14.96
N LEU A 117 -8.72 14.97 -14.17
CA LEU A 117 -9.56 13.85 -14.60
C LEU A 117 -11.01 14.27 -14.86
N ARG A 118 -11.55 15.14 -13.99
CA ARG A 118 -12.90 15.67 -14.12
C ARG A 118 -13.09 16.43 -15.42
N LYS A 119 -12.12 17.30 -15.79
CA LYS A 119 -12.19 18.20 -16.94
C LYS A 119 -11.75 17.54 -18.26
N SER A 120 -10.65 16.80 -18.25
CA SER A 120 -9.99 16.37 -19.49
C SER A 120 -10.19 14.89 -19.82
N TYR A 121 -10.72 14.07 -18.89
CA TYR A 121 -10.92 12.64 -19.10
C TYR A 121 -12.38 12.25 -18.76
N PRO A 122 -13.38 12.72 -19.53
CA PRO A 122 -14.80 12.52 -19.22
C PRO A 122 -15.23 11.05 -19.24
N TYR A 123 -14.46 10.16 -19.85
CA TYR A 123 -14.68 8.73 -19.93
C TYR A 123 -14.12 7.94 -18.75
N VAL A 124 -13.42 8.58 -17.81
CA VAL A 124 -13.03 7.96 -16.52
C VAL A 124 -14.24 8.00 -15.60
N ASP A 125 -14.67 6.84 -15.15
CA ASP A 125 -15.90 6.63 -14.38
C ASP A 125 -15.71 6.72 -12.87
N LEU A 126 -14.59 6.16 -12.35
CA LEU A 126 -14.32 6.05 -10.93
C LEU A 126 -12.99 6.74 -10.58
N VAL A 127 -12.98 7.57 -9.54
CA VAL A 127 -11.74 8.12 -8.97
C VAL A 127 -11.85 8.09 -7.44
N PHE A 128 -10.89 7.44 -6.76
CA PHE A 128 -10.84 7.35 -5.30
C PHE A 128 -9.40 7.23 -4.79
N GLY A 129 -9.16 7.71 -3.59
CA GLY A 129 -7.85 7.67 -2.95
C GLY A 129 -7.47 6.29 -2.40
N VAL A 130 -6.35 6.24 -1.67
CA VAL A 130 -5.86 5.03 -0.98
C VAL A 130 -6.80 4.57 0.15
N ASP A 131 -7.58 5.48 0.67
CA ASP A 131 -8.57 5.30 1.73
C ASP A 131 -9.96 4.88 1.21
N GLY A 132 -10.09 4.63 -0.09
CA GLY A 132 -11.33 4.24 -0.73
C GLY A 132 -11.40 2.77 -1.17
N ILE A 133 -10.42 1.94 -0.81
CA ILE A 133 -10.39 0.53 -1.23
C ILE A 133 -11.54 -0.26 -0.59
N ASP A 134 -11.84 0.00 0.66
CA ASP A 134 -12.95 -0.59 1.42
C ASP A 134 -14.32 -0.13 0.91
N THR A 135 -14.39 1.06 0.31
CA THR A 135 -15.61 1.60 -0.27
C THR A 135 -15.80 1.28 -1.77
N LEU A 136 -14.85 0.56 -2.38
CA LEU A 136 -14.91 0.20 -3.80
C LEU A 136 -16.20 -0.52 -4.19
N PRO A 137 -16.77 -1.46 -3.40
CA PRO A 137 -18.07 -2.07 -3.70
C PRO A 137 -19.18 -1.05 -3.84
N GLN A 138 -19.26 -0.07 -2.92
CA GLN A 138 -20.28 0.99 -2.98
C GLN A 138 -20.09 1.91 -4.19
N LEU A 139 -18.83 2.22 -4.58
CA LEU A 139 -18.55 3.05 -5.75
C LEU A 139 -18.99 2.35 -7.03
N ILE A 140 -18.74 1.05 -7.14
CA ILE A 140 -19.21 0.22 -8.27
C ILE A 140 -20.73 0.15 -8.28
N ALA A 141 -21.37 -0.13 -7.14
CA ALA A 141 -22.82 -0.16 -7.01
C ALA A 141 -23.45 1.18 -7.45
N GLN A 142 -22.93 2.31 -6.99
CA GLN A 142 -23.40 3.62 -7.41
C GLN A 142 -23.24 3.85 -8.92
N LYS A 143 -22.12 3.40 -9.50
CA LYS A 143 -21.88 3.51 -10.94
C LYS A 143 -22.89 2.68 -11.74
N LEU A 144 -23.13 1.45 -11.33
CA LEU A 144 -24.08 0.53 -12.01
C LEU A 144 -25.52 1.03 -11.92
N GLN A 145 -25.95 1.53 -10.74
CA GLN A 145 -27.31 2.02 -10.54
C GLN A 145 -27.58 3.36 -11.21
N LYS A 146 -26.67 4.32 -11.07
CA LYS A 146 -26.91 5.71 -11.49
C LYS A 146 -26.35 6.00 -12.89
N HIS A 147 -25.54 5.13 -13.46
CA HIS A 147 -24.82 5.33 -14.74
C HIS A 147 -24.02 6.65 -14.79
N LYS A 148 -23.71 7.24 -13.64
CA LYS A 148 -22.95 8.49 -13.49
C LYS A 148 -21.52 8.20 -13.03
N ARG A 149 -20.63 9.13 -13.33
CA ARG A 149 -19.24 9.10 -12.82
C ARG A 149 -19.25 9.29 -11.29
N VAL A 150 -18.39 8.55 -10.59
CA VAL A 150 -18.18 8.67 -9.15
C VAL A 150 -16.72 9.09 -8.91
N LEU A 151 -16.54 10.37 -8.65
CA LEU A 151 -15.23 10.99 -8.46
C LEU A 151 -15.16 11.50 -7.03
N LEU A 152 -14.50 10.77 -6.16
CA LEU A 152 -14.30 11.19 -4.78
C LEU A 152 -13.23 12.28 -4.71
N ASP A 153 -13.52 13.33 -3.97
CA ASP A 153 -12.50 14.33 -3.64
C ASP A 153 -11.51 13.71 -2.62
N PRO A 154 -10.23 14.10 -2.68
CA PRO A 154 -9.22 13.59 -1.77
C PRO A 154 -9.65 13.77 -0.31
N ALA A 155 -9.85 12.68 0.39
CA ALA A 155 -10.11 12.67 1.82
C ALA A 155 -8.80 12.35 2.54
N GLN A 156 -8.36 13.21 3.45
CA GLN A 156 -7.19 12.94 4.30
C GLN A 156 -7.63 12.12 5.52
N ARG A 157 -8.15 10.93 5.29
CA ARG A 157 -8.53 10.01 6.37
C ARG A 157 -7.68 8.75 6.27
N PRO A 158 -6.60 8.62 7.04
CA PRO A 158 -5.98 7.32 7.19
C PRO A 158 -6.95 6.42 7.97
N VAL A 159 -7.81 5.72 7.26
CA VAL A 159 -8.65 4.66 7.82
C VAL A 159 -7.83 3.38 7.76
N ILE A 160 -7.67 2.71 8.90
CA ILE A 160 -7.18 1.34 8.91
C ILE A 160 -8.42 0.46 8.78
N VAL A 161 -8.47 -0.27 7.68
CA VAL A 161 -9.50 -1.29 7.47
C VAL A 161 -8.82 -2.64 7.56
N GLU A 162 -9.27 -3.44 8.51
CA GLU A 162 -8.80 -4.81 8.69
C GLU A 162 -9.68 -5.78 7.87
N ASN A 163 -9.19 -7.00 7.64
CA ASN A 163 -9.91 -8.09 6.98
C ASN A 163 -10.40 -7.80 5.56
N ILE A 164 -9.74 -6.90 4.81
CA ILE A 164 -10.01 -6.73 3.38
C ILE A 164 -9.61 -8.01 2.64
N PRO A 165 -10.48 -8.57 1.77
CA PRO A 165 -10.13 -9.71 0.91
C PRO A 165 -8.86 -9.41 0.10
N ILE A 166 -7.96 -10.39 0.01
CA ILE A 166 -6.69 -10.24 -0.73
C ILE A 166 -6.56 -11.34 -1.77
N ARG A 167 -6.28 -10.95 -3.01
CA ARG A 167 -5.86 -11.87 -4.07
C ARG A 167 -4.38 -11.69 -4.36
N ARG A 168 -3.54 -12.50 -3.70
CA ARG A 168 -2.08 -12.42 -3.83
C ARG A 168 -1.62 -12.84 -5.23
N GLU A 169 -0.60 -12.16 -5.74
CA GLU A 169 0.07 -12.51 -6.99
C GLU A 169 1.10 -13.64 -6.80
N SER A 170 1.61 -13.81 -5.58
CA SER A 170 2.58 -14.85 -5.23
C SER A 170 2.03 -15.81 -4.19
N GLU A 171 2.20 -17.11 -4.41
CA GLU A 171 1.84 -18.14 -3.44
C GLU A 171 2.77 -18.14 -2.22
N PHE A 172 4.06 -17.82 -2.41
CA PHE A 172 5.10 -17.96 -1.38
C PHE A 172 5.42 -16.67 -0.66
N ARG A 173 5.14 -15.51 -1.26
CA ARG A 173 5.46 -14.19 -0.72
C ARG A 173 4.21 -13.39 -0.42
N ALA A 174 4.24 -12.71 0.72
CA ALA A 174 3.17 -11.80 1.12
C ALA A 174 3.72 -10.42 1.50
N TRP A 175 3.00 -9.39 1.09
CA TRP A 175 3.18 -8.02 1.52
C TRP A 175 2.22 -7.73 2.64
N LEU A 176 2.71 -7.25 3.79
CA LEU A 176 1.87 -6.98 4.95
C LEU A 176 2.06 -5.56 5.45
N PRO A 177 1.14 -4.63 5.18
CA PRO A 177 1.15 -3.31 5.79
C PRO A 177 0.96 -3.42 7.31
N ILE A 178 1.88 -2.82 8.07
CA ILE A 178 1.76 -2.74 9.54
C ILE A 178 1.39 -1.33 9.99
N MET A 179 1.47 -0.36 9.09
CA MET A 179 1.14 1.04 9.35
C MET A 179 0.87 1.79 8.04
N TYR A 180 0.19 2.91 8.15
CA TYR A 180 -0.12 3.83 7.05
C TYR A 180 0.33 5.24 7.40
N GLY A 181 0.65 6.06 6.39
CA GLY A 181 1.08 7.44 6.57
C GLY A 181 2.48 7.59 7.16
N CYS A 182 2.96 8.84 7.29
CA CYS A 182 4.29 9.13 7.79
C CYS A 182 4.36 10.55 8.39
N ASP A 183 4.99 10.69 9.55
CA ASP A 183 5.16 11.94 10.27
C ASP A 183 6.55 12.57 10.12
N ASN A 184 7.39 12.05 9.23
CA ASN A 184 8.76 12.59 9.05
C ASN A 184 8.79 13.93 8.32
N PHE A 185 7.82 14.21 7.45
CA PHE A 185 7.75 15.46 6.67
C PHE A 185 9.08 15.84 6.00
N CYS A 186 9.75 14.84 5.40
CA CYS A 186 10.93 15.12 4.57
C CYS A 186 10.53 16.10 3.45
N THR A 187 11.35 17.14 3.19
CA THR A 187 10.97 18.29 2.37
C THR A 187 10.55 17.97 0.92
N TYR A 188 10.97 16.83 0.41
CA TYR A 188 10.68 16.36 -0.95
C TYR A 188 9.61 15.26 -1.00
N CYS A 189 9.04 14.87 0.14
CA CYS A 189 8.20 13.69 0.22
C CYS A 189 6.71 14.05 0.18
N ILE A 190 5.99 13.44 -0.77
CA ILE A 190 4.54 13.62 -0.94
C ILE A 190 3.71 12.76 0.03
N VAL A 191 4.30 11.75 0.67
CA VAL A 191 3.58 10.74 1.47
C VAL A 191 2.66 11.33 2.54
N PRO A 192 3.09 12.30 3.39
CA PRO A 192 2.19 12.89 4.40
C PRO A 192 0.92 13.53 3.81
N PHE A 193 1.01 13.95 2.54
CA PHE A 193 -0.10 14.63 1.84
C PHE A 193 -0.99 13.67 1.05
N THR A 194 -0.51 12.48 0.74
CA THR A 194 -1.27 11.49 -0.06
C THR A 194 -1.71 10.28 0.75
N ARG A 195 -0.98 9.91 1.83
CA ARG A 195 -1.32 8.80 2.74
C ARG A 195 -1.60 9.26 4.16
N GLY A 196 -1.48 10.57 4.43
CA GLY A 196 -1.80 11.19 5.72
C GLY A 196 -0.74 10.97 6.79
N ARG A 197 -1.14 11.27 8.05
CA ARG A 197 -0.33 11.11 9.25
C ARG A 197 -0.14 9.63 9.56
N GLN A 198 0.93 9.33 10.31
CA GLN A 198 1.22 7.97 10.74
C GLN A 198 0.06 7.37 11.55
N LYS A 199 -0.28 6.13 11.22
CA LYS A 199 -1.25 5.32 11.94
C LYS A 199 -0.81 3.86 11.93
N SER A 200 -0.46 3.33 13.10
CA SER A 200 -0.03 1.95 13.28
C SER A 200 -1.23 1.02 13.48
N ARG A 201 -1.20 -0.14 12.83
CA ARG A 201 -2.20 -1.19 13.01
C ARG A 201 -2.07 -1.84 14.38
N ASP A 202 -3.09 -2.54 14.81
CA ASP A 202 -3.05 -3.38 16.02
C ASP A 202 -2.08 -4.56 15.85
N ALA A 203 -1.27 -4.81 16.87
CA ALA A 203 -0.28 -5.89 16.81
C ALA A 203 -0.93 -7.28 16.76
N GLY A 204 -2.06 -7.46 17.43
CA GLY A 204 -2.83 -8.70 17.40
C GLY A 204 -3.35 -8.97 15.99
N ALA A 205 -4.01 -7.99 15.38
CA ALA A 205 -4.52 -8.09 14.01
C ALA A 205 -3.41 -8.39 12.99
N ILE A 206 -2.22 -7.76 13.13
CA ILE A 206 -1.05 -8.07 12.29
C ILE A 206 -0.61 -9.53 12.46
N LEU A 207 -0.51 -10.03 13.70
CA LEU A 207 -0.09 -11.39 13.96
C LEU A 207 -1.11 -12.42 13.46
N ASP A 208 -2.40 -12.13 13.57
CA ASP A 208 -3.47 -13.00 13.05
C ASP A 208 -3.43 -13.05 11.52
N GLU A 209 -3.22 -11.92 10.84
CA GLU A 209 -3.03 -11.87 9.38
C GLU A 209 -1.75 -12.63 8.98
N CYS A 210 -0.64 -12.50 9.72
CA CYS A 210 0.58 -13.30 9.47
C CYS A 210 0.32 -14.79 9.54
N ARG A 211 -0.41 -15.27 10.57
CA ARG A 211 -0.78 -16.69 10.70
C ARG A 211 -1.61 -17.15 9.52
N ALA A 212 -2.66 -16.42 9.19
CA ALA A 212 -3.51 -16.73 8.04
C ALA A 212 -2.72 -16.77 6.72
N LEU A 213 -1.77 -15.86 6.52
CA LEU A 213 -0.89 -15.87 5.34
C LEU A 213 -0.01 -17.11 5.30
N ILE A 214 0.59 -17.52 6.42
CA ILE A 214 1.45 -18.71 6.54
C ILE A 214 0.63 -19.98 6.30
N ASP A 215 -0.55 -20.09 6.90
CA ASP A 215 -1.47 -21.22 6.72
C ASP A 215 -1.92 -21.36 5.27
N ASN A 216 -2.05 -20.24 4.55
CA ASN A 216 -2.34 -20.17 3.12
C ASN A 216 -1.06 -20.24 2.24
N GLY A 217 0.04 -20.80 2.74
CA GLY A 217 1.23 -21.15 1.97
C GLY A 217 2.33 -20.10 1.88
N ALA A 218 2.17 -18.90 2.46
CA ALA A 218 3.23 -17.91 2.47
C ALA A 218 4.44 -18.39 3.28
N LYS A 219 5.64 -18.29 2.69
CA LYS A 219 6.94 -18.64 3.31
C LYS A 219 7.79 -17.41 3.58
N GLU A 220 7.51 -16.32 2.88
CA GLU A 220 8.16 -15.04 3.06
C GLU A 220 7.11 -13.95 3.32
N ILE A 221 7.27 -13.22 4.43
CA ILE A 221 6.46 -12.03 4.73
C ILE A 221 7.36 -10.80 4.73
N THR A 222 6.94 -9.77 4.01
CA THR A 222 7.60 -8.45 4.02
C THR A 222 6.68 -7.44 4.69
N LEU A 223 7.10 -6.91 5.83
CA LEU A 223 6.39 -5.86 6.55
C LEU A 223 6.54 -4.53 5.80
N LEU A 224 5.40 -3.87 5.55
CA LEU A 224 5.31 -2.62 4.83
C LEU A 224 4.90 -1.46 5.75
N GLY A 225 5.44 -0.29 5.46
CA GLY A 225 5.07 0.98 6.04
C GLY A 225 5.71 2.10 5.24
N GLN A 226 5.37 3.36 5.47
CA GLN A 226 6.04 4.51 4.84
C GLN A 226 7.28 4.96 5.61
N ASN A 227 7.35 4.56 6.88
CA ASN A 227 8.51 4.57 7.76
C ASN A 227 8.32 3.39 8.73
N VAL A 228 8.61 2.18 8.25
CA VAL A 228 8.21 0.94 8.93
C VAL A 228 8.73 0.82 10.35
N ASN A 229 9.93 1.33 10.62
CA ASN A 229 10.55 1.26 11.94
C ASN A 229 10.09 2.34 12.94
N SER A 230 9.18 3.22 12.52
CA SER A 230 8.43 4.08 13.46
C SER A 230 7.09 3.47 13.92
N TYR A 231 6.79 2.22 13.55
CA TYR A 231 5.62 1.52 14.03
C TYR A 231 5.47 1.63 15.55
N GLY A 232 4.27 1.99 15.99
CA GLY A 232 3.91 2.14 17.41
C GLY A 232 4.22 3.50 18.02
N LEU A 233 5.02 4.38 17.38
CA LEU A 233 5.34 5.71 17.92
C LEU A 233 4.13 6.65 18.01
N ASP A 234 3.08 6.40 17.24
CA ASP A 234 1.81 7.13 17.29
C ASP A 234 0.86 6.64 18.40
N LYS A 235 1.21 5.54 19.08
CA LYS A 235 0.42 4.95 20.17
C LYS A 235 1.09 5.25 21.52
N HIS A 236 0.77 6.38 22.09
CA HIS A 236 1.43 6.92 23.30
C HIS A 236 1.31 6.11 24.59
N ALA A 237 0.63 4.98 24.62
CA ALA A 237 0.15 4.44 25.91
C ALA A 237 0.60 3.03 26.30
N SER A 238 1.23 2.23 25.48
CA SER A 238 1.63 0.88 25.91
C SER A 238 3.01 0.51 25.40
N GLY A 239 3.96 0.32 26.28
CA GLY A 239 5.33 -0.12 25.99
C GLY A 239 5.46 -1.45 25.23
N ASP A 240 4.34 -2.02 24.79
CA ASP A 240 4.25 -3.29 24.07
C ASP A 240 4.12 -3.15 22.54
N THR A 241 4.19 -1.94 22.01
CA THR A 241 3.90 -1.63 20.59
C THR A 241 5.11 -1.18 19.78
N SER A 242 6.35 -1.45 20.20
CA SER A 242 7.53 -1.06 19.40
C SER A 242 7.71 -1.95 18.16
N PHE A 243 8.31 -1.38 17.12
CA PHE A 243 8.65 -2.12 15.89
C PHE A 243 9.53 -3.35 16.19
N ALA A 244 10.52 -3.23 17.06
CA ALA A 244 11.40 -4.34 17.44
C ALA A 244 10.62 -5.51 18.05
N ARG A 245 9.67 -5.22 18.96
CA ARG A 245 8.82 -6.26 19.56
C ARG A 245 7.89 -6.91 18.55
N LEU A 246 7.25 -6.13 17.66
CA LEU A 246 6.43 -6.69 16.59
C LEU A 246 7.25 -7.58 15.68
N LEU A 247 8.43 -7.12 15.25
CA LEU A 247 9.34 -7.87 14.37
C LEU A 247 9.72 -9.20 15.00
N ARG A 248 10.03 -9.22 16.30
CA ARG A 248 10.34 -10.45 17.06
C ARG A 248 9.15 -11.41 17.11
N LYS A 249 7.97 -10.92 17.50
CA LYS A 249 6.76 -11.76 17.54
C LYS A 249 6.43 -12.37 16.17
N VAL A 250 6.58 -11.60 15.08
CA VAL A 250 6.36 -12.13 13.73
C VAL A 250 7.44 -13.16 13.36
N SER A 251 8.70 -12.94 13.73
CA SER A 251 9.81 -13.87 13.42
C SER A 251 9.66 -15.24 14.09
N GLU A 252 8.94 -15.30 15.21
CA GLU A 252 8.70 -16.52 16.00
C GLU A 252 7.50 -17.34 15.49
N LEU A 253 6.76 -16.85 14.48
CA LEU A 253 5.61 -17.57 13.95
C LEU A 253 6.03 -18.87 13.23
N PRO A 254 5.43 -20.01 13.60
CA PRO A 254 5.74 -21.29 12.96
C PRO A 254 5.45 -21.26 11.45
N GLY A 255 6.35 -21.84 10.66
CA GLY A 255 6.19 -21.94 9.21
C GLY A 255 6.69 -20.73 8.41
N LEU A 256 7.06 -19.63 9.06
CA LEU A 256 7.68 -18.47 8.41
C LEU A 256 9.17 -18.73 8.14
N ALA A 257 9.52 -18.92 6.87
CA ALA A 257 10.90 -19.18 6.49
C ALA A 257 11.74 -17.91 6.33
N ARG A 258 11.12 -16.78 5.96
CA ARG A 258 11.82 -15.51 5.75
C ARG A 258 10.97 -14.31 6.14
N LEU A 259 11.56 -13.43 6.94
CA LEU A 259 11.00 -12.16 7.34
C LEU A 259 11.81 -11.01 6.72
N ARG A 260 11.10 -10.02 6.18
CA ARG A 260 11.67 -8.79 5.65
C ARG A 260 10.88 -7.58 6.14
N PHE A 261 11.49 -6.42 6.05
CA PHE A 261 10.80 -5.14 6.11
C PHE A 261 11.44 -4.16 5.13
N VAL A 262 10.66 -3.19 4.68
CA VAL A 262 11.12 -2.18 3.73
C VAL A 262 10.81 -0.78 4.23
N THR A 263 11.46 0.23 3.62
CA THR A 263 11.26 1.65 3.96
C THR A 263 11.60 2.04 5.39
N PRO A 264 12.66 1.49 6.03
CA PRO A 264 13.13 2.02 7.30
C PRO A 264 13.73 3.41 7.11
N HIS A 265 13.62 4.23 8.14
CA HIS A 265 14.28 5.54 8.18
C HIS A 265 15.44 5.50 9.18
N PRO A 266 16.66 5.99 8.81
CA PRO A 266 17.83 5.93 9.69
C PRO A 266 17.61 6.56 11.08
N LYS A 267 16.77 7.60 11.17
CA LYS A 267 16.40 8.24 12.44
C LYS A 267 15.79 7.25 13.45
N ASP A 268 14.97 6.33 12.98
CA ASP A 268 14.13 5.45 13.83
C ASP A 268 14.66 4.01 13.90
N LEU A 269 15.82 3.71 13.28
CA LEU A 269 16.43 2.39 13.39
C LEU A 269 17.06 2.20 14.76
N SER A 270 16.43 1.40 15.60
CA SER A 270 16.83 1.19 16.98
C SER A 270 17.93 0.14 17.13
N PRO A 271 18.74 0.20 18.23
CA PRO A 271 19.74 -0.83 18.53
C PRO A 271 19.15 -2.23 18.64
N GLU A 272 17.93 -2.36 19.16
CA GLU A 272 17.25 -3.65 19.29
C GLU A 272 16.96 -4.28 17.90
N VAL A 273 16.52 -3.47 16.92
CA VAL A 273 16.30 -3.96 15.55
C VAL A 273 17.64 -4.35 14.90
N ILE A 274 18.72 -3.62 15.16
CA ILE A 274 20.07 -3.95 14.67
C ILE A 274 20.52 -5.30 15.25
N ALA A 275 20.38 -5.51 16.55
CA ALA A 275 20.73 -6.76 17.22
C ALA A 275 20.00 -7.98 16.62
N MET A 276 18.73 -7.80 16.25
CA MET A 276 17.93 -8.87 15.64
C MET A 276 18.52 -9.41 14.32
N PHE A 277 19.32 -8.65 13.58
CA PHE A 277 20.00 -9.18 12.40
C PHE A 277 20.99 -10.29 12.74
N GLY A 278 21.60 -10.27 13.92
CA GLY A 278 22.45 -11.34 14.43
C GLY A 278 21.70 -12.47 15.14
N GLU A 279 20.60 -12.15 15.81
CA GLU A 279 19.88 -13.06 16.69
C GLU A 279 18.77 -13.87 15.98
N VAL A 280 18.15 -13.31 14.93
CA VAL A 280 16.96 -13.87 14.30
C VAL A 280 17.31 -14.55 12.98
N PRO A 281 17.30 -15.90 12.92
CA PRO A 281 17.80 -16.65 11.75
C PRO A 281 17.00 -16.39 10.47
N ASN A 282 15.67 -16.24 10.57
CA ASN A 282 14.78 -16.02 9.43
C ASN A 282 14.64 -14.55 9.03
N LEU A 283 15.25 -13.60 9.76
CA LEU A 283 15.34 -12.21 9.31
C LEU A 283 16.32 -12.11 8.16
N CYS A 284 15.85 -11.62 7.01
CA CYS A 284 16.66 -11.55 5.80
C CYS A 284 17.90 -10.65 6.00
N PRO A 285 19.12 -11.10 5.65
CA PRO A 285 20.35 -10.33 5.80
C PRO A 285 20.51 -9.25 4.72
N ARG A 286 19.43 -8.55 4.40
CA ARG A 286 19.41 -7.43 3.46
C ARG A 286 18.48 -6.36 3.97
N LEU A 287 19.01 -5.14 4.06
CA LEU A 287 18.28 -3.96 4.52
C LEU A 287 18.46 -2.81 3.52
N HIS A 288 17.36 -2.34 2.93
CA HIS A 288 17.36 -1.10 2.19
C HIS A 288 17.28 0.07 3.18
N LEU A 289 18.39 0.77 3.40
CA LEU A 289 18.53 1.91 4.32
C LEU A 289 19.01 3.14 3.55
N PRO A 290 18.11 3.92 2.93
CA PRO A 290 18.50 4.98 2.00
C PRO A 290 19.14 6.16 2.73
N LEU A 291 20.40 6.48 2.36
CA LEU A 291 21.14 7.61 2.89
C LEU A 291 20.57 8.97 2.46
N GLN A 292 20.09 9.06 1.23
CA GLN A 292 19.53 10.24 0.53
C GLN A 292 20.59 11.29 0.13
N ALA A 293 21.55 11.64 0.98
CA ALA A 293 22.65 12.55 0.64
C ALA A 293 23.87 12.28 1.52
N GLY A 294 25.07 12.43 0.98
CA GLY A 294 26.35 12.32 1.71
C GLY A 294 26.81 13.63 2.37
N SER A 295 25.93 14.57 2.64
CA SER A 295 26.25 15.87 3.24
C SER A 295 25.23 16.23 4.31
N ASP A 296 25.72 16.50 5.52
CA ASP A 296 24.89 16.87 6.68
C ASP A 296 24.08 18.14 6.41
N ARG A 297 24.66 19.12 5.70
CA ARG A 297 23.95 20.33 5.27
C ARG A 297 22.76 19.99 4.37
N VAL A 298 22.91 19.05 3.44
CA VAL A 298 21.83 18.60 2.54
C VAL A 298 20.80 17.79 3.32
N LEU A 299 21.22 16.84 4.17
CA LEU A 299 20.34 16.05 5.02
C LEU A 299 19.47 16.94 5.92
N SER A 300 20.08 17.98 6.54
CA SER A 300 19.35 18.96 7.35
C SER A 300 18.29 19.72 6.53
N ARG A 301 18.64 20.19 5.31
CA ARG A 301 17.71 20.86 4.40
C ARG A 301 16.60 19.93 3.91
N MET A 302 16.87 18.62 3.80
CA MET A 302 15.89 17.59 3.47
C MET A 302 15.02 17.21 4.68
N ASN A 303 15.22 17.80 5.85
CA ASN A 303 14.54 17.48 7.12
C ASN A 303 14.69 16.00 7.53
N ARG A 304 15.88 15.42 7.31
CA ARG A 304 16.09 13.97 7.56
C ARG A 304 16.27 13.59 9.03
N LYS A 305 16.60 14.53 9.92
CA LYS A 305 16.76 14.32 11.37
C LYS A 305 17.84 13.29 11.74
N TYR A 306 18.85 13.13 10.92
CA TYR A 306 20.09 12.38 11.18
C TYR A 306 21.22 13.01 10.34
N ASP A 307 22.45 12.74 10.73
CA ASP A 307 23.69 13.13 10.05
C ASP A 307 24.47 11.91 9.55
N MET A 308 25.60 12.16 8.89
CA MET A 308 26.48 11.11 8.37
C MET A 308 27.07 10.25 9.48
N ALA A 309 27.43 10.85 10.62
CA ALA A 309 28.00 10.10 11.74
C ALA A 309 27.00 9.09 12.28
N ARG A 310 25.75 9.51 12.49
CA ARG A 310 24.64 8.62 12.89
C ARG A 310 24.41 7.51 11.88
N TYR A 311 24.38 7.84 10.57
CA TYR A 311 24.19 6.85 9.52
C TYR A 311 25.30 5.80 9.51
N MET A 312 26.56 6.22 9.61
CA MET A 312 27.70 5.29 9.65
C MET A 312 27.65 4.38 10.87
N THR A 313 27.32 4.91 12.05
CA THR A 313 27.11 4.11 13.28
C THR A 313 26.06 3.00 13.08
N LEU A 314 24.98 3.29 12.36
CA LEU A 314 23.95 2.27 12.05
C LEU A 314 24.49 1.18 11.12
N VAL A 315 25.21 1.56 10.08
CA VAL A 315 25.81 0.62 9.12
C VAL A 315 26.87 -0.27 9.79
N GLU A 316 27.73 0.31 10.62
CA GLU A 316 28.73 -0.40 11.40
C GLU A 316 28.08 -1.38 12.39
N GLY A 317 27.05 -0.93 13.10
CA GLY A 317 26.26 -1.77 14.00
C GLY A 317 25.61 -2.95 13.31
N LEU A 318 25.01 -2.74 12.13
CA LEU A 318 24.43 -3.82 11.32
C LEU A 318 25.48 -4.84 10.88
N ARG A 319 26.67 -4.38 10.41
CA ARG A 319 27.77 -5.25 10.00
C ARG A 319 28.41 -6.02 11.17
N ALA A 320 28.44 -5.39 12.35
CA ALA A 320 28.90 -6.04 13.56
C ALA A 320 27.90 -7.13 14.05
N ALA A 321 26.61 -6.83 14.01
CA ALA A 321 25.56 -7.78 14.38
C ALA A 321 25.48 -8.97 13.41
N ARG A 322 25.64 -8.73 12.11
CA ARG A 322 25.63 -9.79 11.08
C ARG A 322 26.66 -9.50 10.00
N PRO A 323 27.86 -10.12 10.08
CA PRO A 323 28.85 -10.04 9.01
C PRO A 323 28.25 -10.51 7.68
N GLY A 324 28.44 -9.71 6.63
CA GLY A 324 27.88 -9.99 5.30
C GLY A 324 26.42 -9.51 5.08
N VAL A 325 25.84 -8.73 6.02
CA VAL A 325 24.57 -8.07 5.75
C VAL A 325 24.68 -7.10 4.58
N ASP A 326 23.76 -7.21 3.63
CA ASP A 326 23.66 -6.29 2.48
C ASP A 326 22.86 -5.04 2.90
N VAL A 327 23.56 -3.91 3.02
CA VAL A 327 22.93 -2.60 3.31
C VAL A 327 22.86 -1.79 2.04
N GLU A 328 21.69 -1.74 1.44
CA GLU A 328 21.44 -0.99 0.21
C GLU A 328 21.09 0.46 0.54
N ASN A 329 21.90 1.42 0.04
CA ASN A 329 21.78 2.84 0.34
C ASN A 329 21.22 3.70 -0.81
N ARG A 330 20.72 3.10 -1.88
CA ARG A 330 20.18 3.83 -3.04
C ARG A 330 19.01 4.72 -2.61
N PRO A 331 18.91 5.97 -3.11
CA PRO A 331 17.72 6.79 -2.93
C PRO A 331 16.47 6.11 -3.53
N GLN A 332 15.35 6.28 -2.87
CA GLN A 332 14.06 5.79 -3.36
C GLN A 332 13.47 6.70 -4.43
#